data_5fe2bdc3924eb1e8f5bbd3a4c626cdc5
#
_entry.id   5fe2bdc3924eb1e8f5bbd3a4c626cdc5
#
_cell.length_a   1.000
_cell.length_b   1.000
_cell.length_c   1.000
_cell.angle_alpha   90.00
_cell.angle_beta   90.00
_cell.angle_gamma   90.00
#
_symmetry.space_group_name_H-M   'P 1'
#
loop_
_entity.id
_entity.type
_entity.pdbx_description
1 polymer ?
#
loop_
_entity_poly.entity_id
_entity_poly.type
_entity_poly.pdbx_seq_one_letter_code
_entity_poly.pdbx_strand_id
1 'polypeptide(L)'
;DAEFEELFAQFMEGRRTVNYDYLRRQRLGDRAPLEEKKERAYQELVDIRSSYTQRYPNRTFSASIKDNVPYDRLLESLECDDLEGYKEAAREQARSAVEHFKDDFIFKIRSAIREAYQRKDELNRIISRLDFGKDKYQFVITKNKGPDGKYYRMFMDDSLKINPSQLSQAMENQLNMFTMEHEDQYGEMMNELINIFIPPENATREELEEAKKNMDKYADYRTYLSFDMQQIVQGEKDMTIGLSKMIKKNSGGEGQNPLYVALLASFAQVYRINLSPKIHRNPTIRLVVLDEAFSKM
;
A
#
# COMPACT_ATOMS: atom_id res chain seq x y z
N ASP A 1 -1.96 53.09 -47.09
CA ASP A 1 -2.28 52.02 -46.18
C ASP A 1 -2.82 50.86 -47.00
N ALA A 2 -1.95 49.90 -47.34
CA ALA A 2 -2.31 48.80 -48.25
C ALA A 2 -3.47 47.96 -47.70
N GLU A 3 -3.54 47.74 -46.39
CA GLU A 3 -4.60 46.99 -45.71
C GLU A 3 -5.97 47.74 -45.82
N PHE A 4 -5.93 49.08 -45.73
CA PHE A 4 -7.15 49.88 -45.90
C PHE A 4 -7.61 49.86 -47.37
N GLU A 5 -6.71 49.92 -48.34
CA GLU A 5 -7.05 49.86 -49.75
C GLU A 5 -7.67 48.49 -50.13
N GLU A 6 -7.14 47.39 -49.59
CA GLU A 6 -7.64 46.07 -49.81
C GLU A 6 -9.04 45.90 -49.21
N LEU A 7 -9.23 46.33 -47.93
CA LEU A 7 -10.56 46.32 -47.28
C LEU A 7 -11.59 47.21 -47.98
N PHE A 8 -11.11 48.36 -48.50
CA PHE A 8 -11.99 49.26 -49.29
C PHE A 8 -12.34 48.64 -50.63
N ALA A 9 -11.42 48.02 -51.33
CA ALA A 9 -11.67 47.31 -52.57
C ALA A 9 -12.69 46.16 -52.38
N GLN A 10 -12.55 45.34 -51.35
CA GLN A 10 -13.48 44.29 -50.97
C GLN A 10 -14.86 44.85 -50.63
N PHE A 11 -14.93 46.02 -49.95
CA PHE A 11 -16.20 46.67 -49.62
C PHE A 11 -16.88 47.23 -50.86
N MET A 12 -16.11 47.68 -51.84
CA MET A 12 -16.64 48.23 -53.09
C MET A 12 -17.09 47.19 -54.11
N GLU A 13 -16.67 45.93 -53.89
CA GLU A 13 -17.04 44.82 -54.81
C GLU A 13 -18.56 44.71 -54.94
N GLY A 14 -19.07 44.92 -56.20
CA GLY A 14 -20.49 44.88 -56.52
C GLY A 14 -21.29 46.18 -56.20
N ARG A 15 -20.64 47.28 -55.76
CA ARG A 15 -21.30 48.56 -55.41
C ARG A 15 -20.88 49.65 -56.38
N ARG A 16 -21.90 50.30 -57.03
CA ARG A 16 -21.66 51.38 -57.98
C ARG A 16 -21.54 52.77 -57.31
N THR A 17 -22.16 52.99 -56.17
CA THR A 17 -22.13 54.26 -55.41
C THR A 17 -22.13 54.00 -53.93
N VAL A 18 -21.41 54.83 -53.16
CA VAL A 18 -21.32 54.75 -51.71
C VAL A 18 -21.89 56.03 -51.08
N ASN A 19 -22.91 55.87 -50.24
CA ASN A 19 -23.36 56.96 -49.40
C ASN A 19 -22.55 56.94 -48.08
N TYR A 20 -21.51 57.77 -48.01
CA TYR A 20 -20.60 57.83 -46.87
C TYR A 20 -21.27 58.28 -45.58
N ASP A 21 -22.27 59.18 -45.64
CA ASP A 21 -22.99 59.59 -44.42
C ASP A 21 -23.88 58.50 -43.82
N TYR A 22 -24.49 57.69 -44.69
CA TYR A 22 -25.26 56.51 -44.26
C TYR A 22 -24.32 55.49 -43.62
N LEU A 23 -23.24 55.16 -44.27
CA LEU A 23 -22.24 54.20 -43.72
C LEU A 23 -21.64 54.68 -42.41
N ARG A 24 -21.31 55.98 -42.32
CA ARG A 24 -20.78 56.54 -41.09
C ARG A 24 -21.79 56.42 -39.94
N ARG A 25 -23.06 56.71 -40.16
CA ARG A 25 -24.11 56.56 -39.11
C ARG A 25 -24.29 55.10 -38.74
N GLN A 26 -24.30 54.17 -39.70
CA GLN A 26 -24.42 52.75 -39.46
C GLN A 26 -23.22 52.25 -38.63
N ARG A 27 -22.00 52.55 -39.00
CA ARG A 27 -20.82 52.16 -38.30
C ARG A 27 -20.69 52.77 -36.90
N LEU A 28 -21.12 53.99 -36.70
CA LEU A 28 -21.22 54.60 -35.38
C LEU A 28 -22.28 53.91 -34.52
N GLY A 29 -23.41 53.47 -35.11
CA GLY A 29 -24.41 52.66 -34.43
C GLY A 29 -23.93 51.27 -34.05
N ASP A 30 -23.11 50.63 -34.92
CA ASP A 30 -22.56 49.31 -34.66
C ASP A 30 -21.42 49.35 -33.59
N ARG A 31 -20.76 50.52 -33.46
CA ARG A 31 -19.61 50.68 -32.55
C ARG A 31 -20.01 50.59 -31.06
N ALA A 32 -21.08 51.26 -30.66
CA ALA A 32 -21.50 51.32 -29.28
C ALA A 32 -21.76 49.91 -28.65
N PRO A 33 -22.53 49.01 -29.30
CA PRO A 33 -22.76 47.67 -28.77
C PRO A 33 -21.51 46.81 -28.79
N LEU A 34 -20.53 47.05 -29.69
CA LEU A 34 -19.26 46.35 -29.70
C LEU A 34 -18.32 46.82 -28.56
N GLU A 35 -18.31 48.11 -28.28
CA GLU A 35 -17.58 48.65 -27.13
C GLU A 35 -18.14 48.13 -25.82
N GLU A 36 -19.45 48.03 -25.69
CA GLU A 36 -20.11 47.44 -24.51
C GLU A 36 -19.76 45.95 -24.34
N LYS A 37 -19.78 45.19 -25.42
CA LYS A 37 -19.34 43.76 -25.40
C LYS A 37 -17.88 43.61 -25.02
N LYS A 38 -17.02 44.47 -25.56
CA LYS A 38 -15.58 44.49 -25.23
C LYS A 38 -15.36 44.77 -23.74
N GLU A 39 -16.05 45.78 -23.20
CA GLU A 39 -15.93 46.13 -21.78
C GLU A 39 -16.42 45.00 -20.88
N ARG A 40 -17.55 44.36 -21.19
CA ARG A 40 -18.05 43.19 -20.45
C ARG A 40 -17.02 42.05 -20.46
N ALA A 41 -16.51 41.69 -21.63
CA ALA A 41 -15.50 40.64 -21.76
C ALA A 41 -14.21 40.97 -20.99
N TYR A 42 -13.84 42.26 -20.95
CA TYR A 42 -12.69 42.71 -20.16
C TYR A 42 -12.95 42.58 -18.66
N GLN A 43 -14.13 42.93 -18.17
CA GLN A 43 -14.50 42.77 -16.77
C GLN A 43 -14.53 41.28 -16.36
N GLU A 44 -15.11 40.43 -17.19
CA GLU A 44 -15.10 38.96 -16.95
C GLU A 44 -13.65 38.42 -16.89
N LEU A 45 -12.75 38.87 -17.74
CA LEU A 45 -11.34 38.52 -17.73
C LEU A 45 -10.65 39.00 -16.44
N VAL A 46 -10.93 40.22 -15.98
CA VAL A 46 -10.37 40.74 -14.72
C VAL A 46 -10.88 39.94 -13.53
N ASP A 47 -12.14 39.53 -13.50
CA ASP A 47 -12.72 38.71 -12.42
C ASP A 47 -12.07 37.31 -12.37
N ILE A 48 -11.91 36.67 -13.53
CA ILE A 48 -11.22 35.36 -13.63
C ILE A 48 -9.77 35.48 -13.15
N ARG A 49 -9.04 36.49 -13.59
CA ARG A 49 -7.66 36.74 -13.20
C ARG A 49 -7.53 37.06 -11.71
N SER A 50 -8.47 37.81 -11.15
CA SER A 50 -8.51 38.11 -9.71
C SER A 50 -8.74 36.85 -8.89
N SER A 51 -9.67 36.00 -9.31
CA SER A 51 -9.91 34.70 -8.68
C SER A 51 -8.66 33.79 -8.76
N TYR A 52 -7.96 33.80 -9.89
CA TYR A 52 -6.72 33.06 -10.06
C TYR A 52 -5.62 33.54 -9.11
N THR A 53 -5.39 34.87 -9.04
CA THR A 53 -4.35 35.46 -8.18
C THR A 53 -4.65 35.29 -6.68
N GLN A 54 -5.94 35.30 -6.29
CA GLN A 54 -6.35 34.94 -4.91
C GLN A 54 -6.04 33.50 -4.57
N ARG A 55 -6.29 32.59 -5.50
CA ARG A 55 -6.01 31.15 -5.31
C ARG A 55 -4.51 30.84 -5.28
N TYR A 56 -3.70 31.63 -6.01
CA TYR A 56 -2.27 31.44 -6.13
C TYR A 56 -1.51 32.72 -5.72
N PRO A 57 -1.40 33.04 -4.43
CA PRO A 57 -0.86 34.31 -3.93
C PRO A 57 0.61 34.56 -4.28
N ASN A 58 1.33 33.50 -4.63
CA ASN A 58 2.74 33.60 -5.09
C ASN A 58 2.87 34.13 -6.53
N ARG A 59 1.76 34.34 -7.25
CA ARG A 59 1.74 34.92 -8.60
C ARG A 59 1.49 36.43 -8.51
N THR A 60 2.47 37.23 -8.96
CA THR A 60 2.47 38.69 -8.82
C THR A 60 1.90 39.41 -10.05
N PHE A 61 0.97 38.77 -10.79
CA PHE A 61 0.35 39.36 -11.96
C PHE A 61 -0.77 40.30 -11.60
N SER A 62 -0.84 41.46 -12.30
CA SER A 62 -1.99 42.35 -12.15
C SER A 62 -3.20 41.82 -12.93
N ALA A 63 -4.33 41.66 -12.26
CA ALA A 63 -5.56 41.22 -12.90
C ALA A 63 -6.06 42.19 -13.98
N SER A 64 -5.76 43.49 -13.81
CA SER A 64 -6.21 44.55 -14.71
C SER A 64 -5.26 44.91 -15.87
N ILE A 65 -4.21 44.11 -16.08
CA ILE A 65 -3.29 44.28 -17.20
C ILE A 65 -4.02 44.08 -18.54
N LYS A 66 -3.81 44.95 -19.50
CA LYS A 66 -4.55 44.92 -20.79
C LYS A 66 -4.06 43.81 -21.71
N ASP A 67 -2.77 43.49 -21.69
CA ASP A 67 -2.20 42.42 -22.49
C ASP A 67 -2.26 41.09 -21.74
N ASN A 68 -2.11 39.98 -22.44
CA ASN A 68 -2.15 38.61 -21.86
C ASN A 68 -0.74 38.02 -21.69
N VAL A 69 0.30 38.70 -22.14
CA VAL A 69 1.67 38.19 -22.24
C VAL A 69 2.18 37.53 -20.96
N PRO A 70 1.99 38.12 -19.76
CA PRO A 70 2.46 37.44 -18.54
C PRO A 70 1.75 36.12 -18.26
N TYR A 71 0.47 36.03 -18.59
CA TYR A 71 -0.34 34.80 -18.40
C TYR A 71 0.01 33.75 -19.48
N ASP A 72 0.20 34.18 -20.73
CA ASP A 72 0.59 33.28 -21.83
C ASP A 72 1.98 32.69 -21.59
N ARG A 73 2.95 33.50 -21.15
CA ARG A 73 4.28 33.01 -20.76
C ARG A 73 4.24 32.03 -19.60
N LEU A 74 3.38 32.28 -18.60
CA LEU A 74 3.20 31.36 -17.50
C LEU A 74 2.60 30.02 -17.99
N LEU A 75 1.60 30.09 -18.87
CA LEU A 75 0.98 28.89 -19.43
C LEU A 75 2.01 28.07 -20.21
N GLU A 76 2.78 28.71 -21.07
CA GLU A 76 3.84 28.07 -21.84
C GLU A 76 4.91 27.42 -20.93
N SER A 77 5.36 28.13 -19.88
CA SER A 77 6.30 27.58 -18.90
C SER A 77 5.71 26.37 -18.15
N LEU A 78 4.44 26.43 -17.73
CA LEU A 78 3.78 25.32 -17.04
C LEU A 78 3.57 24.09 -17.94
N GLU A 79 3.26 24.32 -19.23
CA GLU A 79 3.00 23.21 -20.18
C GLU A 79 4.31 22.58 -20.68
N CYS A 80 5.32 23.38 -20.99
CA CYS A 80 6.54 22.88 -21.63
C CYS A 80 7.64 22.46 -20.66
N ASP A 81 7.84 23.20 -19.57
CA ASP A 81 8.99 23.00 -18.69
C ASP A 81 8.58 22.44 -17.31
N ASP A 82 7.65 23.13 -16.63
CA ASP A 82 7.32 22.80 -15.24
C ASP A 82 6.49 21.52 -15.11
N LEU A 83 5.50 21.30 -16.01
CA LEU A 83 4.59 20.17 -15.91
C LEU A 83 5.31 18.84 -16.10
N GLU A 84 6.21 18.74 -17.09
CA GLU A 84 6.99 17.52 -17.32
C GLU A 84 7.99 17.29 -16.18
N GLY A 85 8.64 18.35 -15.67
CA GLY A 85 9.49 18.26 -14.49
C GLY A 85 8.74 17.79 -13.23
N TYR A 86 7.54 18.30 -12.98
CA TYR A 86 6.69 17.85 -11.86
C TYR A 86 6.19 16.42 -12.04
N LYS A 87 5.81 16.02 -13.26
CA LYS A 87 5.41 14.63 -13.55
C LYS A 87 6.56 13.67 -13.32
N GLU A 88 7.76 14.00 -13.77
CA GLU A 88 8.95 13.16 -13.58
C GLU A 88 9.32 13.05 -12.09
N ALA A 89 9.33 14.16 -11.37
CA ALA A 89 9.58 14.16 -9.93
C ALA A 89 8.54 13.36 -9.17
N ALA A 90 7.26 13.45 -9.53
CA ALA A 90 6.18 12.68 -8.94
C ALA A 90 6.32 11.17 -9.23
N ARG A 91 6.70 10.80 -10.46
CA ARG A 91 6.97 9.41 -10.84
C ARG A 91 8.14 8.83 -10.07
N GLU A 92 9.24 9.57 -9.96
CA GLU A 92 10.42 9.13 -9.20
C GLU A 92 10.13 9.00 -7.71
N GLN A 93 9.36 9.92 -7.13
CA GLN A 93 8.93 9.84 -5.74
C GLN A 93 7.99 8.64 -5.51
N ALA A 94 7.07 8.38 -6.43
CA ALA A 94 6.19 7.22 -6.36
C ALA A 94 6.99 5.91 -6.48
N ARG A 95 7.96 5.84 -7.39
CA ARG A 95 8.86 4.70 -7.55
C ARG A 95 9.67 4.44 -6.28
N SER A 96 10.30 5.46 -5.72
CA SER A 96 11.05 5.37 -4.47
C SER A 96 10.17 4.92 -3.30
N ALA A 97 8.93 5.43 -3.20
CA ALA A 97 7.98 5.00 -2.19
C ALA A 97 7.62 3.50 -2.30
N VAL A 98 7.44 3.01 -3.53
CA VAL A 98 7.18 1.58 -3.79
C VAL A 98 8.39 0.72 -3.42
N GLU A 99 9.60 1.15 -3.74
CA GLU A 99 10.83 0.43 -3.37
C GLU A 99 11.01 0.34 -1.84
N HIS A 100 10.86 1.45 -1.14
CA HIS A 100 10.88 1.45 0.32
C HIS A 100 9.77 0.59 0.93
N PHE A 101 8.59 0.61 0.35
CA PHE A 101 7.51 -0.27 0.78
C PHE A 101 7.85 -1.75 0.59
N LYS A 102 8.46 -2.12 -0.55
CA LYS A 102 8.90 -3.51 -0.81
C LYS A 102 9.82 -4.01 0.30
N ASP A 103 10.85 -3.23 0.59
CA ASP A 103 11.85 -3.60 1.60
C ASP A 103 11.22 -3.75 2.98
N ASP A 104 10.47 -2.74 3.43
CA ASP A 104 9.78 -2.77 4.71
C ASP A 104 8.79 -3.95 4.82
N PHE A 105 8.06 -4.23 3.76
CA PHE A 105 7.10 -5.32 3.71
C PHE A 105 7.79 -6.68 3.84
N ILE A 106 8.85 -6.92 3.04
CA ILE A 106 9.64 -8.16 3.11
C ILE A 106 10.15 -8.38 4.54
N PHE A 107 10.80 -7.37 5.12
CA PHE A 107 11.41 -7.51 6.45
C PHE A 107 10.38 -7.70 7.56
N LYS A 108 9.25 -7.03 7.49
CA LYS A 108 8.15 -7.20 8.46
C LYS A 108 7.57 -8.60 8.42
N ILE A 109 7.28 -9.12 7.23
CA ILE A 109 6.73 -10.47 7.07
C ILE A 109 7.76 -11.52 7.49
N ARG A 110 9.02 -11.38 7.07
CA ARG A 110 10.13 -12.26 7.49
C ARG A 110 10.28 -12.29 9.02
N SER A 111 10.28 -11.13 9.65
CA SER A 111 10.39 -11.02 11.11
C SER A 111 9.23 -11.71 11.81
N ALA A 112 7.99 -11.49 11.34
CA ALA A 112 6.80 -12.11 11.89
C ALA A 112 6.80 -13.64 11.71
N ILE A 113 7.26 -14.14 10.57
CA ILE A 113 7.43 -15.58 10.34
C ILE A 113 8.47 -16.17 11.32
N ARG A 114 9.62 -15.52 11.48
CA ARG A 114 10.66 -15.96 12.43
C ARG A 114 10.15 -15.97 13.86
N GLU A 115 9.44 -14.94 14.26
CA GLU A 115 8.82 -14.87 15.59
C GLU A 115 7.81 -16.00 15.79
N ALA A 116 7.01 -16.32 14.78
CA ALA A 116 6.07 -17.45 14.84
C ALA A 116 6.81 -18.78 15.07
N TYR A 117 7.93 -19.03 14.40
CA TYR A 117 8.76 -20.22 14.65
C TYR A 117 9.34 -20.23 16.06
N GLN A 118 9.85 -19.10 16.55
CA GLN A 118 10.37 -19.00 17.92
C GLN A 118 9.27 -19.30 18.94
N ARG A 119 8.10 -18.70 18.77
CA ARG A 119 6.94 -18.98 19.65
C ARG A 119 6.51 -20.43 19.61
N LYS A 120 6.49 -21.07 18.43
CA LYS A 120 6.25 -22.50 18.28
C LYS A 120 7.25 -23.33 19.08
N ASP A 121 8.54 -23.02 18.99
CA ASP A 121 9.60 -23.75 19.70
C ASP A 121 9.49 -23.57 21.22
N GLU A 122 9.11 -22.37 21.69
CA GLU A 122 8.82 -22.12 23.09
C GLU A 122 7.61 -22.92 23.59
N LEU A 123 6.51 -22.93 22.84
CA LEU A 123 5.31 -23.72 23.16
C LEU A 123 5.64 -25.21 23.19
N ASN A 124 6.36 -25.72 22.22
CA ASN A 124 6.79 -27.12 22.20
C ASN A 124 7.69 -27.48 23.40
N ARG A 125 8.57 -26.57 23.82
CA ARG A 125 9.38 -26.76 25.03
C ARG A 125 8.54 -26.80 26.30
N ILE A 126 7.45 -26.04 26.34
CA ILE A 126 6.49 -26.07 27.46
C ILE A 126 5.73 -27.39 27.45
N ILE A 127 5.12 -27.74 26.30
CA ILE A 127 4.34 -28.97 26.15
C ILE A 127 5.16 -30.21 26.46
N SER A 128 6.42 -30.28 26.05
CA SER A 128 7.31 -31.42 26.30
C SER A 128 7.56 -31.69 27.79
N ARG A 129 7.29 -30.71 28.67
CA ARG A 129 7.42 -30.84 30.12
C ARG A 129 6.12 -31.19 30.83
N LEU A 130 5.02 -31.15 30.13
CA LEU A 130 3.72 -31.51 30.65
C LEU A 130 3.50 -33.03 30.45
N ASP A 131 2.91 -33.68 31.44
CA ASP A 131 2.59 -35.12 31.38
C ASP A 131 1.19 -35.28 30.81
N PHE A 132 1.12 -35.91 29.65
CA PHE A 132 -0.13 -36.30 28.98
C PHE A 132 -0.29 -37.84 28.92
N GLY A 133 0.37 -38.55 29.83
CA GLY A 133 0.38 -40.03 29.86
C GLY A 133 1.26 -40.60 28.74
N LYS A 134 0.68 -41.46 27.90
CA LYS A 134 1.39 -42.08 26.77
C LYS A 134 1.51 -41.21 25.54
N ASP A 135 0.77 -40.10 25.49
CA ASP A 135 0.69 -39.26 24.32
C ASP A 135 1.65 -38.08 24.45
N LYS A 136 2.32 -37.75 23.36
CA LYS A 136 3.11 -36.54 23.23
C LYS A 136 2.48 -35.62 22.17
N TYR A 137 2.53 -34.34 22.43
CA TYR A 137 1.98 -33.35 21.52
C TYR A 137 3.06 -32.37 21.08
N GLN A 138 2.91 -31.87 19.84
CA GLN A 138 3.77 -30.82 19.33
C GLN A 138 3.00 -29.89 18.38
N PHE A 139 3.33 -28.59 18.43
CA PHE A 139 2.92 -27.64 17.41
C PHE A 139 3.85 -27.72 16.21
N VAL A 140 3.29 -27.67 15.03
CA VAL A 140 4.03 -27.70 13.77
C VAL A 140 3.62 -26.53 12.91
N ILE A 141 4.59 -25.82 12.39
CA ILE A 141 4.40 -24.78 11.38
C ILE A 141 5.07 -25.27 10.09
N THR A 142 4.30 -25.25 9.02
CA THR A 142 4.78 -25.60 7.69
C THR A 142 4.42 -24.49 6.71
N LYS A 143 5.07 -24.50 5.56
CA LYS A 143 4.69 -23.65 4.43
C LYS A 143 3.23 -23.93 4.06
N ASN A 144 2.44 -22.88 3.79
CA ASN A 144 1.09 -23.02 3.26
C ASN A 144 1.15 -23.80 1.93
N LYS A 145 0.28 -24.82 1.82
CA LYS A 145 0.15 -25.66 0.61
C LYS A 145 -0.72 -25.02 -0.47
N GLY A 146 -1.46 -24.00 -0.12
CA GLY A 146 -2.30 -23.24 -1.06
C GLY A 146 -1.47 -22.29 -1.95
N PRO A 147 -2.13 -21.54 -2.83
CA PRO A 147 -1.49 -20.67 -3.82
C PRO A 147 -0.61 -19.59 -3.17
N ASP A 148 -1.01 -19.06 -2.03
CA ASP A 148 -0.27 -17.98 -1.33
C ASP A 148 1.05 -18.47 -0.72
N GLY A 149 1.20 -19.78 -0.51
CA GLY A 149 2.44 -20.36 0.00
C GLY A 149 3.64 -20.24 -0.95
N LYS A 150 3.43 -19.92 -2.23
CA LYS A 150 4.54 -19.69 -3.19
C LYS A 150 5.47 -18.58 -2.69
N TYR A 151 4.94 -17.54 -2.05
CA TYR A 151 5.69 -16.39 -1.54
C TYR A 151 6.56 -16.70 -0.32
N TYR A 152 6.33 -17.81 0.39
CA TYR A 152 7.10 -18.17 1.59
C TYR A 152 8.60 -18.19 1.35
N ARG A 153 9.06 -18.75 0.21
CA ARG A 153 10.49 -18.84 -0.10
C ARG A 153 11.10 -17.46 -0.25
N MET A 154 10.42 -16.57 -0.93
CA MET A 154 10.85 -15.19 -1.13
C MET A 154 11.13 -14.48 0.21
N PHE A 155 10.24 -14.65 1.20
CA PHE A 155 10.43 -14.02 2.51
C PHE A 155 11.51 -14.68 3.36
N MET A 156 11.76 -15.98 3.18
CA MET A 156 12.66 -16.75 4.03
C MET A 156 14.01 -17.03 3.39
N ASP A 157 14.27 -16.45 2.23
CA ASP A 157 15.53 -16.60 1.53
C ASP A 157 16.71 -16.10 2.35
N ASP A 158 17.84 -16.79 2.21
CA ASP A 158 19.06 -16.48 2.96
C ASP A 158 19.73 -15.17 2.53
N SER A 159 19.49 -14.73 1.31
CA SER A 159 19.94 -13.42 0.82
C SER A 159 19.42 -12.23 1.64
N LEU A 160 18.29 -12.42 2.36
CA LEU A 160 17.68 -11.41 3.22
C LEU A 160 18.18 -11.44 4.68
N LYS A 161 19.31 -12.04 4.98
CA LYS A 161 19.82 -12.15 6.38
C LYS A 161 20.17 -10.80 6.99
N ILE A 162 20.47 -9.81 6.17
CA ILE A 162 20.94 -8.48 6.61
C ILE A 162 19.80 -7.46 6.37
N ASN A 163 19.46 -6.69 7.41
CA ASN A 163 18.48 -5.61 7.28
C ASN A 163 19.19 -4.34 6.78
N PRO A 164 18.87 -3.81 5.59
CA PRO A 164 19.50 -2.62 5.04
C PRO A 164 19.40 -1.39 5.95
N SER A 165 18.28 -1.21 6.64
CA SER A 165 18.04 -0.05 7.50
C SER A 165 18.89 0.01 8.78
N GLN A 166 19.62 -1.04 9.11
CA GLN A 166 20.46 -1.13 10.33
C GLN A 166 21.96 -1.01 10.08
N LEU A 167 22.38 -0.74 8.85
CA LEU A 167 23.78 -0.79 8.47
C LEU A 167 24.38 0.60 8.24
N SER A 168 25.62 0.77 8.71
CA SER A 168 26.43 1.95 8.43
C SER A 168 26.92 1.94 6.98
N GLN A 169 27.13 3.12 6.39
CA GLN A 169 27.58 3.35 5.01
C GLN A 169 28.77 2.49 4.52
N ALA A 170 29.57 1.91 5.40
CA ALA A 170 30.71 1.06 5.02
C ALA A 170 30.31 -0.34 4.51
N MET A 171 29.07 -0.77 4.73
CA MET A 171 28.56 -2.09 4.29
C MET A 171 27.61 -2.02 3.08
N GLU A 172 27.35 -0.84 2.55
CA GLU A 172 26.38 -0.57 1.46
C GLU A 172 26.65 -1.41 0.20
N ASN A 173 27.93 -1.61 -0.16
CA ASN A 173 28.31 -2.39 -1.34
C ASN A 173 28.05 -3.90 -1.20
N GLN A 174 28.12 -4.47 0.01
CA GLN A 174 27.77 -5.89 0.23
C GLN A 174 26.26 -6.09 0.26
N LEU A 175 25.53 -5.12 0.77
CA LEU A 175 24.07 -5.11 0.78
C LEU A 175 23.47 -5.09 -0.62
N ASN A 176 24.00 -4.23 -1.49
CA ASN A 176 23.54 -4.12 -2.87
C ASN A 176 23.65 -5.45 -3.62
N MET A 177 24.66 -6.27 -3.32
CA MET A 177 24.84 -7.57 -3.98
C MET A 177 23.79 -8.59 -3.51
N PHE A 178 23.47 -8.63 -2.20
CA PHE A 178 22.43 -9.54 -1.67
C PHE A 178 21.02 -9.12 -2.07
N THR A 179 20.75 -7.83 -2.11
CA THR A 179 19.45 -7.31 -2.58
C THR A 179 19.26 -7.52 -4.07
N MET A 180 20.33 -7.37 -4.88
CA MET A 180 20.29 -7.68 -6.31
C MET A 180 20.06 -9.18 -6.57
N GLU A 181 20.73 -10.08 -5.85
CA GLU A 181 20.51 -11.52 -5.99
C GLU A 181 19.07 -11.92 -5.63
N HIS A 182 18.52 -11.31 -4.59
CA HIS A 182 17.13 -11.54 -4.21
C HIS A 182 16.17 -10.97 -5.24
N GLU A 183 16.45 -9.79 -5.79
CA GLU A 183 15.62 -9.14 -6.80
C GLU A 183 15.66 -9.90 -8.13
N ASP A 184 16.84 -10.41 -8.54
CA ASP A 184 16.99 -11.25 -9.72
C ASP A 184 16.18 -12.55 -9.60
N GLN A 185 16.11 -13.12 -8.39
CA GLN A 185 15.41 -14.38 -8.16
C GLN A 185 13.91 -14.22 -7.92
N TYR A 186 13.50 -13.15 -7.23
CA TYR A 186 12.14 -12.99 -6.72
C TYR A 186 11.45 -11.69 -7.18
N GLY A 187 12.12 -10.83 -7.96
CA GLY A 187 11.60 -9.52 -8.35
C GLY A 187 10.25 -9.58 -9.07
N GLU A 188 10.08 -10.53 -9.98
CA GLU A 188 8.80 -10.74 -10.67
C GLU A 188 7.67 -11.14 -9.69
N MET A 189 7.99 -12.06 -8.77
CA MET A 189 7.04 -12.52 -7.75
C MET A 189 6.68 -11.42 -6.76
N MET A 190 7.65 -10.56 -6.40
CA MET A 190 7.42 -9.41 -5.57
C MET A 190 6.55 -8.36 -6.27
N ASN A 191 6.84 -8.07 -7.53
CA ASN A 191 6.03 -7.15 -8.33
C ASN A 191 4.59 -7.67 -8.50
N GLU A 192 4.40 -8.98 -8.74
CA GLU A 192 3.09 -9.62 -8.76
C GLU A 192 2.34 -9.36 -7.45
N LEU A 193 3.00 -9.57 -6.31
CA LEU A 193 2.39 -9.38 -4.99
C LEU A 193 2.03 -7.92 -4.72
N ILE A 194 2.92 -6.99 -5.10
CA ILE A 194 2.69 -5.55 -4.89
C ILE A 194 1.57 -5.03 -5.77
N ASN A 195 1.48 -5.48 -7.01
CA ASN A 195 0.41 -5.08 -7.92
C ASN A 195 -0.99 -5.48 -7.40
N ILE A 196 -1.07 -6.48 -6.52
CA ILE A 196 -2.32 -6.83 -5.83
C ILE A 196 -2.76 -5.73 -4.83
N PHE A 197 -1.82 -4.93 -4.32
CA PHE A 197 -2.09 -3.88 -3.33
C PHE A 197 -2.30 -2.51 -3.96
N ILE A 198 -1.73 -2.27 -5.15
CA ILE A 198 -1.77 -0.97 -5.81
C ILE A 198 -3.04 -0.91 -6.66
N PRO A 199 -4.00 -0.08 -6.30
CA PRO A 199 -5.17 0.11 -7.14
C PRO A 199 -4.79 0.89 -8.41
N PRO A 200 -5.55 0.75 -9.52
CA PRO A 200 -5.38 1.55 -10.72
C PRO A 200 -5.50 3.06 -10.43
N GLU A 201 -4.88 3.91 -11.28
CA GLU A 201 -4.90 5.38 -11.07
C GLU A 201 -6.32 5.97 -10.96
N ASN A 202 -7.29 5.37 -11.62
CA ASN A 202 -8.71 5.78 -11.61
C ASN A 202 -9.60 4.73 -10.94
N ALA A 203 -9.09 4.09 -9.88
CA ALA A 203 -9.79 3.02 -9.19
C ALA A 203 -11.16 3.47 -8.66
N THR A 204 -12.16 2.64 -8.87
CA THR A 204 -13.47 2.76 -8.25
C THR A 204 -13.39 2.53 -6.74
N ARG A 205 -14.43 2.89 -6.02
CA ARG A 205 -14.50 2.63 -4.57
C ARG A 205 -14.39 1.14 -4.24
N GLU A 206 -14.97 0.30 -5.08
CA GLU A 206 -14.94 -1.15 -4.90
C GLU A 206 -13.53 -1.72 -5.09
N GLU A 207 -12.79 -1.26 -6.10
CA GLU A 207 -11.39 -1.64 -6.33
C GLU A 207 -10.46 -1.17 -5.21
N LEU A 208 -10.71 0.01 -4.63
CA LEU A 208 -9.98 0.50 -3.46
C LEU A 208 -10.23 -0.37 -2.21
N GLU A 209 -11.47 -0.79 -1.98
CA GLU A 209 -11.83 -1.68 -0.88
C GLU A 209 -11.22 -3.09 -1.08
N GLU A 210 -11.18 -3.57 -2.32
CA GLU A 210 -10.53 -4.84 -2.67
C GLU A 210 -9.01 -4.78 -2.47
N ALA A 211 -8.34 -3.74 -2.95
CA ALA A 211 -6.92 -3.53 -2.73
C ALA A 211 -6.56 -3.48 -1.25
N LYS A 212 -7.37 -2.79 -0.43
CA LYS A 212 -7.21 -2.75 1.02
C LYS A 212 -7.38 -4.13 1.66
N LYS A 213 -8.40 -4.87 1.28
CA LYS A 213 -8.65 -6.23 1.76
C LYS A 213 -7.51 -7.18 1.40
N ASN A 214 -6.98 -7.03 0.20
CA ASN A 214 -5.81 -7.78 -0.24
C ASN A 214 -4.57 -7.40 0.56
N MET A 215 -4.34 -6.12 0.82
CA MET A 215 -3.23 -5.67 1.66
C MET A 215 -3.34 -6.29 3.07
N ASP A 216 -4.51 -6.24 3.71
CA ASP A 216 -4.72 -6.84 5.03
C ASP A 216 -4.45 -8.35 5.02
N LYS A 217 -4.89 -9.06 3.97
CA LYS A 217 -4.65 -10.50 3.81
C LYS A 217 -3.16 -10.81 3.70
N TYR A 218 -2.45 -10.13 2.83
CA TYR A 218 -1.05 -10.43 2.52
C TYR A 218 -0.06 -9.81 3.53
N ALA A 219 -0.46 -8.79 4.28
CA ALA A 219 0.30 -8.29 5.42
C ALA A 219 0.28 -9.24 6.64
N ASP A 220 -0.63 -10.20 6.65
CA ASP A 220 -0.69 -11.24 7.67
C ASP A 220 0.23 -12.42 7.30
N TYR A 221 1.29 -12.62 8.08
CA TYR A 221 2.24 -13.73 7.89
C TYR A 221 1.58 -15.12 7.90
N ARG A 222 0.40 -15.26 8.52
CA ARG A 222 -0.38 -16.50 8.56
C ARG A 222 -0.84 -16.93 7.17
N THR A 223 -0.95 -16.01 6.22
CA THR A 223 -1.27 -16.30 4.82
C THR A 223 -0.24 -17.25 4.19
N TYR A 224 1.01 -17.17 4.62
CA TYR A 224 2.13 -17.95 4.04
C TYR A 224 2.43 -19.25 4.77
N LEU A 225 1.80 -19.47 5.92
CA LEU A 225 2.05 -20.59 6.82
C LEU A 225 0.81 -21.45 7.02
N SER A 226 1.04 -22.72 7.35
CA SER A 226 0.04 -23.63 7.85
C SER A 226 0.41 -24.06 9.26
N PHE A 227 -0.51 -23.94 10.18
CA PHE A 227 -0.38 -24.29 11.57
C PHE A 227 -1.10 -25.58 11.84
N ASP A 228 -0.43 -26.53 12.51
CA ASP A 228 -1.02 -27.79 12.91
C ASP A 228 -0.53 -28.17 14.31
N MET A 229 -1.28 -29.03 14.96
CA MET A 229 -0.89 -29.69 16.18
C MET A 229 -0.87 -31.20 15.91
N GLN A 230 0.17 -31.87 16.35
CA GLN A 230 0.37 -33.28 16.11
C GLN A 230 0.45 -34.03 17.43
N GLN A 231 -0.20 -35.17 17.48
CA GLN A 231 -0.04 -36.18 18.51
C GLN A 231 0.97 -37.21 18.05
N ILE A 232 1.92 -37.52 18.89
CA ILE A 232 2.90 -38.59 18.68
C ILE A 232 2.50 -39.74 19.59
N VAL A 233 1.95 -40.79 19.00
CA VAL A 233 1.60 -42.00 19.66
C VAL A 233 2.82 -42.92 19.73
N GLN A 234 3.30 -43.23 20.94
CA GLN A 234 4.44 -44.09 21.13
C GLN A 234 4.04 -45.56 20.90
N GLY A 235 4.79 -46.23 20.01
CA GLY A 235 4.60 -47.64 19.67
C GLY A 235 5.93 -48.27 19.19
N GLU A 236 5.88 -49.45 18.58
CA GLU A 236 7.07 -50.03 17.91
C GLU A 236 7.63 -49.11 16.79
N LYS A 237 6.74 -48.32 16.20
CA LYS A 237 7.09 -47.15 15.36
C LYS A 237 6.21 -45.98 15.81
N ASP A 238 6.83 -44.87 16.15
CA ASP A 238 6.12 -43.67 16.51
C ASP A 238 5.21 -43.23 15.35
N MET A 239 3.93 -43.06 15.63
CA MET A 239 2.92 -42.64 14.67
C MET A 239 2.54 -41.18 14.96
N THR A 240 2.66 -40.32 13.96
CA THR A 240 2.27 -38.90 14.06
C THR A 240 0.89 -38.69 13.44
N ILE A 241 -0.03 -38.16 14.23
CA ILE A 241 -1.41 -37.88 13.81
C ILE A 241 -1.66 -36.37 13.91
N GLY A 242 -2.02 -35.74 12.80
CA GLY A 242 -2.37 -34.30 12.79
C GLY A 242 -3.73 -34.03 13.39
N LEU A 243 -3.94 -32.83 13.93
CA LEU A 243 -5.16 -32.38 14.63
C LEU A 243 -6.43 -32.65 13.82
N SER A 244 -6.44 -32.37 12.53
CA SER A 244 -7.58 -32.59 11.66
C SER A 244 -8.03 -34.06 11.57
N LYS A 245 -7.09 -35.00 11.74
CA LYS A 245 -7.37 -36.43 11.79
C LYS A 245 -7.79 -36.87 13.20
N MET A 246 -7.22 -36.26 14.23
CA MET A 246 -7.59 -36.52 15.62
C MET A 246 -9.05 -36.16 15.88
N ILE A 247 -9.47 -34.96 15.47
CA ILE A 247 -10.85 -34.50 15.63
C ILE A 247 -11.87 -35.41 14.91
N LYS A 248 -11.51 -35.97 13.75
CA LYS A 248 -12.37 -36.85 12.99
C LYS A 248 -12.43 -38.30 13.55
N LYS A 249 -11.31 -38.73 14.14
CA LYS A 249 -11.18 -40.14 14.61
C LYS A 249 -11.72 -40.34 16.01
N ASN A 250 -11.62 -39.35 16.87
CA ASN A 250 -12.00 -39.43 18.26
C ASN A 250 -13.43 -38.92 18.42
N SER A 251 -14.36 -39.80 18.64
CA SER A 251 -15.73 -39.45 19.00
C SER A 251 -15.84 -39.22 20.51
N GLY A 252 -16.42 -38.11 20.94
CA GLY A 252 -16.57 -37.75 22.35
C GLY A 252 -15.43 -36.91 22.94
N GLY A 253 -15.22 -36.99 24.25
CA GLY A 253 -14.27 -36.15 25.00
C GLY A 253 -12.80 -36.25 24.58
N GLU A 254 -12.39 -37.39 24.04
CA GLU A 254 -11.00 -37.57 23.56
C GLU A 254 -10.61 -36.65 22.40
N GLY A 255 -11.57 -36.24 21.56
CA GLY A 255 -11.34 -35.29 20.46
C GLY A 255 -11.01 -33.88 20.94
N GLN A 256 -11.29 -33.56 22.20
CA GLN A 256 -11.04 -32.23 22.80
C GLN A 256 -9.65 -32.13 23.45
N ASN A 257 -8.98 -33.25 23.73
CA ASN A 257 -7.65 -33.24 24.37
C ASN A 257 -6.61 -32.33 23.70
N PRO A 258 -6.46 -32.29 22.38
CA PRO A 258 -5.50 -31.43 21.74
C PRO A 258 -5.80 -29.92 21.99
N LEU A 259 -7.06 -29.55 22.04
CA LEU A 259 -7.49 -28.19 22.32
C LEU A 259 -7.10 -27.75 23.74
N TYR A 260 -7.34 -28.63 24.73
CA TYR A 260 -6.93 -28.39 26.12
C TYR A 260 -5.38 -28.30 26.25
N VAL A 261 -4.66 -29.16 25.55
CA VAL A 261 -3.20 -29.10 25.50
C VAL A 261 -2.72 -27.74 24.97
N ALA A 262 -3.30 -27.27 23.87
CA ALA A 262 -2.97 -25.95 23.30
C ALA A 262 -3.30 -24.80 24.26
N LEU A 263 -4.46 -24.88 24.92
CA LEU A 263 -4.91 -23.89 25.89
C LEU A 263 -3.98 -23.84 27.11
N LEU A 264 -3.68 -25.00 27.70
CA LEU A 264 -2.75 -25.12 28.84
C LEU A 264 -1.36 -24.62 28.50
N ALA A 265 -0.83 -24.95 27.31
CA ALA A 265 0.45 -24.45 26.83
C ALA A 265 0.47 -22.92 26.70
N SER A 266 -0.61 -22.35 26.19
CA SER A 266 -0.76 -20.89 26.07
C SER A 266 -0.80 -20.22 27.43
N PHE A 267 -1.55 -20.73 28.40
CA PHE A 267 -1.54 -20.21 29.77
C PHE A 267 -0.19 -20.36 30.45
N ALA A 268 0.48 -21.51 30.25
CA ALA A 268 1.82 -21.74 30.78
C ALA A 268 2.84 -20.70 30.25
N GLN A 269 2.70 -20.30 29.00
CA GLN A 269 3.51 -19.26 28.38
C GLN A 269 3.19 -17.87 28.96
N VAL A 270 1.91 -17.50 28.98
CA VAL A 270 1.45 -16.18 29.51
C VAL A 270 1.87 -16.00 30.97
N TYR A 271 1.70 -17.04 31.80
CA TYR A 271 2.07 -17.01 33.20
C TYR A 271 3.55 -17.28 33.44
N ARG A 272 4.34 -17.49 32.38
CA ARG A 272 5.79 -17.74 32.45
C ARG A 272 6.15 -18.77 33.51
N ILE A 273 5.43 -19.90 33.58
CA ILE A 273 5.64 -20.94 34.62
C ILE A 273 7.03 -21.60 34.49
N ASN A 274 7.61 -21.59 33.29
CA ASN A 274 8.88 -22.26 32.99
C ASN A 274 10.11 -21.37 33.08
N LEU A 275 10.02 -20.18 33.68
CA LEU A 275 11.20 -19.37 33.95
C LEU A 275 12.10 -20.07 34.98
N SER A 276 13.43 -19.92 34.82
CA SER A 276 14.40 -20.44 35.76
C SER A 276 14.07 -20.02 37.20
N PRO A 277 14.24 -20.90 38.20
CA PRO A 277 14.07 -20.59 39.62
C PRO A 277 14.94 -19.42 40.13
N LYS A 278 16.00 -19.11 39.39
CA LYS A 278 16.91 -17.98 39.70
C LYS A 278 16.30 -16.60 39.40
N ILE A 279 15.19 -16.53 38.67
CA ILE A 279 14.53 -15.25 38.37
C ILE A 279 13.56 -14.91 39.48
N HIS A 280 13.88 -13.88 40.26
CA HIS A 280 12.97 -13.34 41.27
C HIS A 280 11.69 -12.83 40.60
N ARG A 281 10.54 -13.29 41.07
CA ARG A 281 9.23 -12.87 40.58
C ARG A 281 8.44 -12.28 41.73
N ASN A 282 7.75 -11.19 41.40
CA ASN A 282 6.70 -10.73 42.31
C ASN A 282 5.57 -11.76 42.35
N PRO A 283 4.98 -12.01 43.52
CA PRO A 283 3.85 -12.90 43.64
C PRO A 283 2.70 -12.42 42.74
N THR A 284 2.21 -13.29 41.87
CA THR A 284 1.10 -13.00 40.94
C THR A 284 0.07 -14.10 41.05
N ILE A 285 -1.20 -13.73 40.98
CA ILE A 285 -2.30 -14.71 40.90
C ILE A 285 -2.24 -15.34 39.52
N ARG A 286 -2.17 -16.66 39.49
CA ARG A 286 -2.15 -17.48 38.25
C ARG A 286 -3.33 -18.43 38.28
N LEU A 287 -4.51 -17.87 38.04
CA LEU A 287 -5.77 -18.60 38.06
C LEU A 287 -6.33 -18.64 36.64
N VAL A 288 -6.71 -19.85 36.21
CA VAL A 288 -7.48 -20.08 34.98
C VAL A 288 -8.79 -20.67 35.40
N VAL A 289 -9.89 -20.02 35.04
CA VAL A 289 -11.24 -20.51 35.29
C VAL A 289 -11.81 -20.92 33.92
N LEU A 290 -12.17 -22.20 33.81
CA LEU A 290 -12.79 -22.75 32.61
C LEU A 290 -14.25 -23.12 32.96
N ASP A 291 -15.18 -22.49 32.26
CA ASP A 291 -16.60 -22.81 32.39
C ASP A 291 -16.94 -23.96 31.43
N GLU A 292 -17.71 -24.95 31.92
CA GLU A 292 -18.17 -26.14 31.18
C GLU A 292 -17.08 -26.93 30.41
N ALA A 293 -15.81 -26.82 30.83
CA ALA A 293 -14.68 -27.44 30.15
C ALA A 293 -14.83 -28.96 29.96
N PHE A 294 -15.60 -29.63 30.81
CA PHE A 294 -15.79 -31.07 30.83
C PHE A 294 -17.23 -31.51 30.60
N SER A 295 -18.09 -30.61 30.13
CA SER A 295 -19.53 -30.90 29.98
C SER A 295 -19.87 -31.96 28.94
N LYS A 296 -18.90 -32.39 28.14
CA LYS A 296 -19.05 -33.41 27.07
C LYS A 296 -18.04 -34.57 27.19
N MET A 297 -17.49 -34.81 28.36
CA MET A 297 -16.74 -36.05 28.65
C MET A 297 -17.63 -37.23 28.85
#